data_359c7d837acd5428d7adaef8a63cf8a8
#
_entry.id   359c7d837acd5428d7adaef8a63cf8a8
#
_cell.length_a   1.000
_cell.length_b   1.000
_cell.length_c   1.000
_cell.angle_alpha   90.00
_cell.angle_beta   90.00
_cell.angle_gamma   90.00
#
_symmetry.space_group_name_H-M   'P 1'
#
loop_
_entity.id
_entity.type
_entity.pdbx_description
1 polymer ?
#
loop_
_entity_poly.entity_id
_entity_poly.type
_entity_poly.pdbx_seq_one_letter_code
_entity_poly.pdbx_strand_id
1 'polypeptide(L)'
;MKAGIELGTNTAGQPALLDLEELLSTRLLVQGNSGSGKSHLLRRLLEQSAGMVQQAIIDPEGDFVSFSERFGHTVVDAERSPSELQRIALRIRQHRASVVLNLEGLDAEEQMRCAAAFLNGLFDADRSVWYPMLITVDEAQIFAPAVAGEVSDEARRLSLGAMTNLMCRGRKRGLAGIVATQRLAKLAKNVAAEASNFLMGRTFLDIDMARAADLLGMDRRQAEGFRDLDPGQFIALGPALSRKPIPLRIGAVDTAGRSGRPVLMPLPDMPQAEMQDLIFVGGEADLLPMPAPSQSRARGTAELLREIEISGPLDTTPEAELDTRTEAEKQELLDSVYAEIMSDPDTAFRPAPSIYQDFLFHCRIKKLGTYGQDMPSFRKRLALARAGVSSDKGDDAWEQVLAVAESLPEEMQGVFLLLARAAREEAPCPTDEALANAYGSRSPSRGRWLLTYMSEHGHIRSEADFRGSRIVTIAGVNWRTLPGAPKAGPIKKVDPLRRAPMLPLPAARPAE
;
A
#
# COMPACT_ATOMS: atom_id res chain seq x y z
N MET A 1 -26.79 17.65 -25.10
CA MET A 1 -25.47 18.27 -25.33
C MET A 1 -24.44 17.22 -25.01
N LYS A 2 -23.52 16.91 -25.93
CA LYS A 2 -22.43 15.98 -25.60
C LYS A 2 -21.49 16.64 -24.60
N ALA A 3 -21.10 15.92 -23.57
CA ALA A 3 -20.15 16.42 -22.57
C ALA A 3 -18.73 16.40 -23.19
N GLY A 4 -18.40 17.45 -23.96
CA GLY A 4 -17.11 17.63 -24.58
C GLY A 4 -16.17 18.41 -23.65
N ILE A 5 -14.97 17.90 -23.43
CA ILE A 5 -13.90 18.62 -22.72
C ILE A 5 -12.88 19.15 -23.72
N GLU A 6 -12.39 20.37 -23.51
CA GLU A 6 -11.40 20.97 -24.38
C GLU A 6 -9.98 20.59 -23.98
N LEU A 7 -9.32 19.79 -24.82
CA LEU A 7 -7.92 19.42 -24.59
C LEU A 7 -6.94 20.53 -24.99
N GLY A 8 -7.30 21.32 -25.99
CA GLY A 8 -6.46 22.40 -26.55
C GLY A 8 -6.93 22.79 -27.93
N THR A 9 -6.02 23.00 -28.88
CA THR A 9 -6.32 23.46 -30.24
C THR A 9 -5.72 22.55 -31.30
N ASN A 10 -6.40 22.43 -32.43
CA ASN A 10 -5.86 21.80 -33.62
C ASN A 10 -4.93 22.77 -34.39
N THR A 11 -4.35 22.33 -35.50
CA THR A 11 -3.47 23.14 -36.37
C THR A 11 -4.17 24.34 -37.01
N ALA A 12 -5.49 24.34 -37.09
CA ALA A 12 -6.28 25.46 -37.60
C ALA A 12 -6.69 26.45 -36.48
N GLY A 13 -6.20 26.26 -35.25
CA GLY A 13 -6.56 27.12 -34.11
C GLY A 13 -7.95 26.83 -33.54
N GLN A 14 -8.65 25.82 -34.02
CA GLN A 14 -9.98 25.44 -33.52
C GLN A 14 -9.86 24.57 -32.25
N PRO A 15 -10.82 24.65 -31.31
CA PRO A 15 -10.82 23.83 -30.12
C PRO A 15 -10.79 22.32 -30.47
N ALA A 16 -9.89 21.61 -29.85
CA ALA A 16 -9.80 20.13 -29.92
C ALA A 16 -10.61 19.56 -28.76
N LEU A 17 -11.79 19.06 -29.07
CA LEU A 17 -12.72 18.52 -28.10
C LEU A 17 -12.54 17.00 -27.97
N LEU A 18 -12.61 16.50 -26.74
CA LEU A 18 -12.74 15.07 -26.43
C LEU A 18 -14.15 14.82 -25.90
N ASP A 19 -14.84 13.86 -26.52
CA ASP A 19 -16.16 13.41 -26.08
C ASP A 19 -15.98 12.52 -24.84
N LEU A 20 -16.36 13.04 -23.66
CA LEU A 20 -16.18 12.37 -22.38
C LEU A 20 -17.05 11.12 -22.25
N GLU A 21 -18.29 11.16 -22.77
CA GLU A 21 -19.21 10.01 -22.75
C GLU A 21 -18.66 8.86 -23.60
N GLU A 22 -18.13 9.18 -24.77
CA GLU A 22 -17.47 8.21 -25.63
C GLU A 22 -16.18 7.65 -24.98
N LEU A 23 -15.41 8.49 -24.30
CA LEU A 23 -14.22 8.06 -23.55
C LEU A 23 -14.60 7.06 -22.44
N LEU A 24 -15.68 7.30 -21.70
CA LEU A 24 -16.18 6.39 -20.66
C LEU A 24 -16.61 5.03 -21.23
N SER A 25 -16.99 5.00 -22.50
CA SER A 25 -17.35 3.77 -23.20
C SER A 25 -16.17 3.07 -23.86
N THR A 26 -15.04 3.73 -23.98
CA THR A 26 -13.80 3.28 -24.64
C THR A 26 -12.61 3.39 -23.67
N ARG A 27 -11.40 3.35 -24.17
CA ARG A 27 -10.17 3.50 -23.37
C ARG A 27 -9.22 4.41 -24.13
N LEU A 28 -8.32 5.03 -23.38
CA LEU A 28 -7.32 5.94 -23.95
C LEU A 28 -5.91 5.43 -23.67
N LEU A 29 -5.07 5.44 -24.69
CA LEU A 29 -3.63 5.27 -24.57
C LEU A 29 -2.93 6.60 -24.90
N VAL A 30 -2.12 7.07 -23.97
CA VAL A 30 -1.25 8.24 -24.11
C VAL A 30 0.19 7.77 -24.19
N GLN A 31 0.91 8.15 -25.24
CA GLN A 31 2.32 7.82 -25.38
C GLN A 31 3.14 9.08 -25.67
N GLY A 32 4.35 9.11 -25.16
CA GLY A 32 5.32 10.17 -25.44
C GLY A 32 6.52 10.08 -24.50
N ASN A 33 7.69 10.34 -25.04
CA ASN A 33 8.94 10.30 -24.30
C ASN A 33 8.99 11.38 -23.20
N SER A 34 9.96 11.29 -22.31
CA SER A 34 10.22 12.34 -21.31
C SER A 34 10.31 13.72 -21.96
N GLY A 35 9.64 14.71 -21.37
CA GLY A 35 9.55 16.06 -21.90
C GLY A 35 8.62 16.23 -23.14
N SER A 36 7.87 15.21 -23.54
CA SER A 36 6.86 15.35 -24.62
C SER A 36 5.62 16.14 -24.19
N GLY A 37 5.39 16.31 -22.89
CA GLY A 37 4.20 16.93 -22.33
C GLY A 37 3.10 15.94 -21.92
N LYS A 38 3.43 14.64 -21.73
CA LYS A 38 2.49 13.58 -21.32
C LYS A 38 1.75 13.93 -20.02
N SER A 39 2.47 14.26 -18.93
CA SER A 39 1.87 14.63 -17.65
C SER A 39 1.04 15.92 -17.75
N HIS A 40 1.44 16.86 -18.60
CA HIS A 40 0.68 18.07 -18.89
C HIS A 40 -0.65 17.74 -19.60
N LEU A 41 -0.64 16.83 -20.57
CA LEU A 41 -1.85 16.35 -21.25
C LEU A 41 -2.79 15.66 -20.27
N LEU A 42 -2.27 14.74 -19.45
CA LEU A 42 -3.07 14.04 -18.43
C LEU A 42 -3.70 15.03 -17.46
N ARG A 43 -2.95 16.02 -16.98
CA ARG A 43 -3.48 17.11 -16.15
C ARG A 43 -4.62 17.83 -16.85
N ARG A 44 -4.41 18.31 -18.06
CA ARG A 44 -5.44 19.02 -18.83
C ARG A 44 -6.72 18.19 -18.93
N LEU A 45 -6.64 16.91 -19.28
CA LEU A 45 -7.79 16.01 -19.38
C LEU A 45 -8.50 15.84 -18.03
N LEU A 46 -7.73 15.59 -16.97
CA LEU A 46 -8.28 15.35 -15.64
C LEU A 46 -8.89 16.63 -15.04
N GLU A 47 -8.24 17.78 -15.17
CA GLU A 47 -8.76 19.08 -14.71
C GLU A 47 -10.10 19.41 -15.37
N GLN A 48 -10.17 19.26 -16.69
CA GLN A 48 -11.38 19.57 -17.45
C GLN A 48 -12.55 18.61 -17.16
N SER A 49 -12.27 17.42 -16.67
CA SER A 49 -13.29 16.41 -16.36
C SER A 49 -13.56 16.23 -14.85
N ALA A 50 -12.79 16.90 -13.96
CA ALA A 50 -12.87 16.67 -12.50
C ALA A 50 -14.25 16.93 -11.90
N GLY A 51 -14.97 17.96 -12.37
CA GLY A 51 -16.34 18.25 -11.92
C GLY A 51 -17.44 17.41 -12.59
N MET A 52 -17.10 16.55 -13.54
CA MET A 52 -18.06 15.83 -14.40
C MET A 52 -18.09 14.34 -14.12
N VAL A 53 -16.96 13.75 -13.73
CA VAL A 53 -16.82 12.29 -13.54
C VAL A 53 -15.84 11.99 -12.41
N GLN A 54 -16.12 10.92 -11.67
CA GLN A 54 -15.23 10.40 -10.64
C GLN A 54 -13.88 9.97 -11.25
N GLN A 55 -12.78 10.24 -10.55
CA GLN A 55 -11.43 9.97 -11.02
C GLN A 55 -10.60 9.20 -10.01
N ALA A 56 -9.79 8.25 -10.47
CA ALA A 56 -8.69 7.68 -9.71
C ALA A 56 -7.41 7.77 -10.53
N ILE A 57 -6.36 8.29 -9.93
CA ILE A 57 -5.07 8.49 -10.56
C ILE A 57 -4.06 7.60 -9.86
N ILE A 58 -3.42 6.69 -10.58
CA ILE A 58 -2.30 5.88 -10.10
C ILE A 58 -1.02 6.59 -10.50
N ASP A 59 -0.32 7.10 -9.51
CA ASP A 59 0.76 8.06 -9.65
C ASP A 59 2.06 7.50 -9.03
N PRO A 60 2.94 6.88 -9.83
CA PRO A 60 4.18 6.29 -9.33
C PRO A 60 5.26 7.32 -8.99
N GLU A 61 5.17 8.55 -9.49
CA GLU A 61 6.19 9.59 -9.36
C GLU A 61 5.74 10.79 -8.48
N GLY A 62 4.50 10.79 -7.97
CA GLY A 62 3.95 11.86 -7.13
C GLY A 62 3.61 13.14 -7.91
N ASP A 63 3.46 13.05 -9.21
CA ASP A 63 3.20 14.21 -10.09
C ASP A 63 1.80 14.80 -9.91
N PHE A 64 0.80 14.04 -9.46
CA PHE A 64 -0.61 14.45 -9.43
C PHE A 64 -1.13 14.81 -8.03
N VAL A 65 -0.30 14.82 -7.01
CA VAL A 65 -0.70 15.15 -5.62
C VAL A 65 -1.35 16.53 -5.51
N SER A 66 -0.95 17.49 -6.35
CA SER A 66 -1.52 18.86 -6.40
C SER A 66 -3.01 18.91 -6.77
N PHE A 67 -3.60 17.80 -7.26
CA PHE A 67 -5.05 17.72 -7.51
C PHE A 67 -5.88 17.79 -6.23
N SER A 68 -5.28 17.45 -5.07
CA SER A 68 -5.96 17.56 -3.79
C SER A 68 -6.32 19.00 -3.42
N GLU A 69 -5.43 19.93 -3.71
CA GLU A 69 -5.60 21.34 -3.32
C GLU A 69 -6.67 22.06 -4.15
N ARG A 70 -6.74 21.74 -5.45
CA ARG A 70 -7.57 22.50 -6.39
C ARG A 70 -8.86 21.79 -6.80
N PHE A 71 -8.83 20.48 -6.90
CA PHE A 71 -9.95 19.67 -7.37
C PHE A 71 -10.53 18.73 -6.30
N GLY A 72 -10.05 18.81 -5.06
CA GLY A 72 -10.58 18.05 -3.94
C GLY A 72 -10.33 16.52 -4.03
N HIS A 73 -9.28 16.09 -4.76
CA HIS A 73 -8.91 14.67 -4.78
C HIS A 73 -8.30 14.29 -3.45
N THR A 74 -8.73 13.17 -2.90
CA THR A 74 -8.12 12.60 -1.71
C THR A 74 -6.82 11.91 -2.07
N VAL A 75 -5.71 12.28 -1.44
CA VAL A 75 -4.43 11.59 -1.63
C VAL A 75 -4.38 10.36 -0.74
N VAL A 76 -4.15 9.22 -1.36
CA VAL A 76 -3.94 7.94 -0.70
C VAL A 76 -2.48 7.55 -0.87
N ASP A 77 -1.69 7.70 0.19
CA ASP A 77 -0.29 7.26 0.18
C ASP A 77 -0.22 5.73 0.29
N ALA A 78 0.67 5.13 -0.46
CA ALA A 78 0.75 3.68 -0.61
C ALA A 78 1.56 2.96 0.49
N GLU A 79 2.05 3.65 1.50
CA GLU A 79 2.60 3.02 2.71
C GLU A 79 1.50 2.29 3.51
N ARG A 80 0.70 1.46 2.82
CA ARG A 80 -0.45 0.74 3.36
C ARG A 80 -0.45 -0.69 2.88
N SER A 81 -1.04 -1.57 3.68
CA SER A 81 -1.18 -2.97 3.27
C SER A 81 -2.09 -3.11 2.03
N PRO A 82 -1.86 -4.13 1.19
CA PRO A 82 -2.74 -4.41 0.05
C PRO A 82 -4.22 -4.55 0.43
N SER A 83 -4.52 -5.13 1.59
CA SER A 83 -5.89 -5.28 2.09
C SER A 83 -6.53 -3.96 2.47
N GLU A 84 -5.77 -2.99 2.99
CA GLU A 84 -6.26 -1.64 3.25
C GLU A 84 -6.56 -0.89 1.96
N LEU A 85 -5.68 -1.00 0.96
CA LEU A 85 -5.89 -0.38 -0.34
C LEU A 85 -7.14 -0.93 -1.03
N GLN A 86 -7.42 -2.24 -0.92
CA GLN A 86 -8.69 -2.81 -1.41
C GLN A 86 -9.90 -2.21 -0.70
N ARG A 87 -9.87 -2.10 0.64
CA ARG A 87 -10.97 -1.49 1.42
C ARG A 87 -11.18 -0.03 1.07
N ILE A 88 -10.09 0.74 0.94
CA ILE A 88 -10.16 2.14 0.50
C ILE A 88 -10.79 2.23 -0.89
N ALA A 89 -10.36 1.38 -1.83
CA ALA A 89 -10.90 1.34 -3.19
C ALA A 89 -12.42 1.07 -3.21
N LEU A 90 -12.90 0.12 -2.38
CA LEU A 90 -14.34 -0.14 -2.24
C LEU A 90 -15.09 1.09 -1.72
N ARG A 91 -14.57 1.79 -0.69
CA ARG A 91 -15.18 3.01 -0.18
C ARG A 91 -15.17 4.16 -1.18
N ILE A 92 -14.09 4.31 -1.93
CA ILE A 92 -14.00 5.27 -3.02
C ILE A 92 -15.15 5.07 -4.01
N ARG A 93 -15.45 3.83 -4.38
CA ARG A 93 -16.60 3.51 -5.25
C ARG A 93 -17.92 3.84 -4.59
N GLN A 94 -18.11 3.50 -3.32
CA GLN A 94 -19.33 3.74 -2.56
C GLN A 94 -19.66 5.23 -2.44
N HIS A 95 -18.64 6.05 -2.10
CA HIS A 95 -18.83 7.47 -1.85
C HIS A 95 -18.55 8.37 -3.07
N ARG A 96 -18.21 7.78 -4.21
CA ARG A 96 -17.88 8.49 -5.47
C ARG A 96 -16.76 9.52 -5.29
N ALA A 97 -15.82 9.26 -4.39
CA ALA A 97 -14.69 10.15 -4.15
C ALA A 97 -13.67 10.05 -5.29
N SER A 98 -13.09 11.19 -5.68
CA SER A 98 -11.95 11.24 -6.60
C SER A 98 -10.65 11.17 -5.80
N VAL A 99 -9.66 10.42 -6.29
CA VAL A 99 -8.45 10.12 -5.52
C VAL A 99 -7.18 10.12 -6.37
N VAL A 100 -6.06 10.35 -5.69
CA VAL A 100 -4.70 10.11 -6.21
C VAL A 100 -4.08 9.03 -5.34
N LEU A 101 -3.77 7.87 -5.91
CA LEU A 101 -2.96 6.86 -5.27
C LEU A 101 -1.49 7.21 -5.51
N ASN A 102 -0.86 7.80 -4.49
CA ASN A 102 0.54 8.19 -4.55
C ASN A 102 1.44 7.01 -4.19
N LEU A 103 2.25 6.57 -5.15
CA LEU A 103 3.18 5.45 -5.00
C LEU A 103 4.65 5.90 -4.92
N GLU A 104 4.88 7.22 -4.84
CA GLU A 104 6.22 7.79 -4.71
C GLU A 104 6.96 7.20 -3.49
N GLY A 105 8.23 6.87 -3.66
CA GLY A 105 9.08 6.31 -2.59
C GLY A 105 9.02 4.80 -2.44
N LEU A 106 8.07 4.10 -3.06
CA LEU A 106 8.02 2.65 -3.09
C LEU A 106 8.92 2.10 -4.21
N ASP A 107 9.48 0.91 -3.99
CA ASP A 107 10.15 0.19 -5.06
C ASP A 107 9.15 -0.34 -6.13
N ALA A 108 9.66 -0.76 -7.28
CA ALA A 108 8.82 -1.18 -8.41
C ALA A 108 7.90 -2.38 -8.06
N GLU A 109 8.36 -3.31 -7.22
CA GLU A 109 7.56 -4.46 -6.80
C GLU A 109 6.42 -4.05 -5.86
N GLU A 110 6.71 -3.19 -4.91
CA GLU A 110 5.72 -2.64 -3.99
C GLU A 110 4.69 -1.78 -4.72
N GLN A 111 5.14 -0.92 -5.67
CA GLN A 111 4.24 -0.16 -6.54
C GLN A 111 3.28 -1.08 -7.30
N MET A 112 3.78 -2.19 -7.88
CA MET A 112 2.95 -3.17 -8.58
C MET A 112 1.93 -3.82 -7.66
N ARG A 113 2.31 -4.24 -6.45
CA ARG A 113 1.43 -4.88 -5.47
C ARG A 113 0.33 -3.93 -4.99
N CYS A 114 0.71 -2.69 -4.68
CA CYS A 114 -0.22 -1.66 -4.22
C CYS A 114 -1.23 -1.27 -5.31
N ALA A 115 -0.75 -0.99 -6.53
CA ALA A 115 -1.62 -0.67 -7.65
C ALA A 115 -2.56 -1.83 -7.99
N ALA A 116 -2.07 -3.08 -7.97
CA ALA A 116 -2.90 -4.25 -8.22
C ALA A 116 -4.00 -4.41 -7.17
N ALA A 117 -3.68 -4.27 -5.89
CA ALA A 117 -4.64 -4.36 -4.80
C ALA A 117 -5.73 -3.28 -4.92
N PHE A 118 -5.33 -2.04 -5.18
CA PHE A 118 -6.23 -0.92 -5.37
C PHE A 118 -7.15 -1.10 -6.58
N LEU A 119 -6.60 -1.44 -7.74
CA LEU A 119 -7.37 -1.69 -8.97
C LEU A 119 -8.35 -2.85 -8.81
N ASN A 120 -7.93 -3.95 -8.17
CA ASN A 120 -8.82 -5.08 -7.88
C ASN A 120 -9.94 -4.66 -6.94
N GLY A 121 -9.68 -3.84 -5.92
CA GLY A 121 -10.72 -3.29 -5.05
C GLY A 121 -11.73 -2.44 -5.80
N LEU A 122 -11.31 -1.57 -6.72
CA LEU A 122 -12.22 -0.81 -7.58
C LEU A 122 -13.04 -1.72 -8.51
N PHE A 123 -12.39 -2.76 -9.03
CA PHE A 123 -13.00 -3.70 -9.96
C PHE A 123 -14.03 -4.62 -9.29
N ASP A 124 -13.76 -5.07 -8.07
CA ASP A 124 -14.60 -6.03 -7.32
C ASP A 124 -15.72 -5.38 -6.52
N ALA A 125 -15.90 -4.07 -6.64
CA ALA A 125 -16.99 -3.34 -6.02
C ALA A 125 -18.37 -3.89 -6.44
N ASP A 126 -19.36 -3.79 -5.55
CA ASP A 126 -20.72 -4.23 -5.79
C ASP A 126 -21.36 -3.54 -7.00
N ARG A 127 -22.27 -4.24 -7.67
CA ARG A 127 -22.94 -3.74 -8.88
C ARG A 127 -23.73 -2.44 -8.64
N SER A 128 -24.22 -2.22 -7.45
CA SER A 128 -25.00 -1.02 -7.07
C SER A 128 -24.16 0.26 -7.13
N VAL A 129 -22.83 0.15 -7.07
CA VAL A 129 -21.89 1.28 -7.09
C VAL A 129 -21.04 1.36 -8.36
N TRP A 130 -21.47 0.73 -9.45
CA TRP A 130 -20.77 0.81 -10.76
C TRP A 130 -21.03 2.13 -11.50
N TYR A 131 -20.82 3.24 -10.80
CA TYR A 131 -20.86 4.56 -11.42
C TYR A 131 -19.68 4.77 -12.38
N PRO A 132 -19.84 5.60 -13.43
CA PRO A 132 -18.74 5.93 -14.33
C PRO A 132 -17.56 6.56 -13.58
N MET A 133 -16.36 6.05 -13.87
CA MET A 133 -15.13 6.50 -13.25
C MET A 133 -13.96 6.41 -14.24
N LEU A 134 -13.17 7.47 -14.34
CA LEU A 134 -11.90 7.48 -15.07
C LEU A 134 -10.80 6.91 -14.17
N ILE A 135 -10.07 5.93 -14.67
CA ILE A 135 -8.89 5.37 -14.02
C ILE A 135 -7.67 5.74 -14.85
N THR A 136 -6.86 6.67 -14.36
CA THR A 136 -5.63 7.08 -15.03
C THR A 136 -4.44 6.39 -14.40
N VAL A 137 -3.65 5.70 -15.21
CA VAL A 137 -2.42 5.02 -14.79
C VAL A 137 -1.25 5.67 -15.52
N ASP A 138 -0.45 6.45 -14.80
CA ASP A 138 0.79 6.99 -15.38
C ASP A 138 1.91 5.95 -15.30
N GLU A 139 2.91 6.07 -16.16
CA GLU A 139 4.01 5.11 -16.33
C GLU A 139 3.53 3.63 -16.38
N ALA A 140 2.44 3.37 -17.12
CA ALA A 140 1.74 2.09 -17.18
C ALA A 140 2.63 0.89 -17.51
N GLN A 141 3.81 1.09 -18.13
CA GLN A 141 4.79 0.02 -18.36
C GLN A 141 5.39 -0.53 -17.05
N ILE A 142 5.32 0.20 -15.95
CA ILE A 142 5.70 -0.31 -14.62
C ILE A 142 4.70 -1.39 -14.21
N PHE A 143 3.41 -1.14 -14.35
CA PHE A 143 2.33 -2.01 -13.88
C PHE A 143 1.94 -3.13 -14.86
N ALA A 144 2.23 -2.96 -16.14
CA ALA A 144 1.98 -3.95 -17.18
C ALA A 144 3.19 -4.12 -18.10
N PRO A 145 4.31 -4.65 -17.60
CA PRO A 145 5.52 -4.81 -18.40
C PRO A 145 5.34 -5.89 -19.48
N ALA A 146 5.86 -5.61 -20.67
CA ALA A 146 5.84 -6.55 -21.82
C ALA A 146 6.70 -7.79 -21.60
N VAL A 147 7.78 -7.66 -20.83
CA VAL A 147 8.77 -8.72 -20.56
C VAL A 147 8.98 -8.81 -19.04
N ALA A 148 9.35 -9.99 -18.55
CA ALA A 148 9.79 -10.17 -17.18
C ALA A 148 11.03 -9.30 -16.91
N GLY A 149 11.05 -8.60 -15.77
CA GLY A 149 12.14 -7.78 -15.29
C GLY A 149 12.74 -8.36 -14.01
N GLU A 150 13.35 -7.51 -13.21
CA GLU A 150 13.99 -7.87 -11.94
C GLU A 150 13.01 -8.05 -10.77
N VAL A 151 11.72 -7.80 -11.01
CA VAL A 151 10.64 -7.95 -10.01
C VAL A 151 10.16 -9.40 -9.94
N SER A 152 9.56 -9.77 -8.81
CA SER A 152 9.01 -11.13 -8.64
C SER A 152 7.90 -11.43 -9.66
N ASP A 153 7.86 -12.68 -10.12
CA ASP A 153 6.82 -13.16 -11.04
C ASP A 153 5.41 -13.05 -10.47
N GLU A 154 5.29 -13.08 -9.16
CA GLU A 154 4.01 -12.95 -8.46
C GLU A 154 3.48 -11.51 -8.58
N ALA A 155 4.28 -10.51 -8.19
CA ALA A 155 3.90 -9.10 -8.28
C ALA A 155 3.57 -8.70 -9.71
N ARG A 156 4.40 -9.15 -10.66
CA ARG A 156 4.17 -8.92 -12.09
C ARG A 156 2.84 -9.52 -12.56
N ARG A 157 2.53 -10.78 -12.19
CA ARG A 157 1.26 -11.43 -12.60
C ARG A 157 0.05 -10.74 -11.99
N LEU A 158 0.12 -10.35 -10.72
CA LEU A 158 -0.96 -9.64 -10.04
C LEU A 158 -1.23 -8.28 -10.71
N SER A 159 -0.18 -7.50 -10.95
CA SER A 159 -0.30 -6.17 -11.54
C SER A 159 -0.77 -6.24 -13.00
N LEU A 160 -0.17 -7.10 -13.82
CA LEU A 160 -0.61 -7.31 -15.20
C LEU A 160 -2.06 -7.81 -15.28
N GLY A 161 -2.47 -8.68 -14.36
CA GLY A 161 -3.85 -9.16 -14.26
C GLY A 161 -4.83 -8.03 -13.95
N ALA A 162 -4.51 -7.15 -12.99
CA ALA A 162 -5.33 -6.00 -12.63
C ALA A 162 -5.45 -5.00 -13.80
N MET A 163 -4.33 -4.68 -14.46
CA MET A 163 -4.31 -3.81 -15.64
C MET A 163 -5.10 -4.41 -16.82
N THR A 164 -4.99 -5.71 -17.05
CA THR A 164 -5.77 -6.40 -18.07
C THR A 164 -7.26 -6.37 -17.74
N ASN A 165 -7.64 -6.59 -16.49
CA ASN A 165 -9.05 -6.49 -16.06
C ASN A 165 -9.61 -5.08 -16.28
N LEU A 166 -8.84 -4.03 -15.92
CA LEU A 166 -9.22 -2.64 -16.15
C LEU A 166 -9.46 -2.40 -17.65
N MET A 167 -8.51 -2.74 -18.49
CA MET A 167 -8.57 -2.41 -19.91
C MET A 167 -9.55 -3.30 -20.69
N CYS A 168 -9.64 -4.62 -20.42
CA CYS A 168 -10.53 -5.52 -21.17
C CYS A 168 -11.96 -5.51 -20.62
N ARG A 169 -12.13 -5.41 -19.29
CA ARG A 169 -13.39 -5.68 -18.60
C ARG A 169 -13.98 -4.49 -17.83
N GLY A 170 -13.17 -3.44 -17.58
CA GLY A 170 -13.54 -2.29 -16.73
C GLY A 170 -14.82 -1.61 -17.16
N ARG A 171 -15.04 -1.42 -18.47
CA ARG A 171 -16.27 -0.79 -19.02
C ARG A 171 -17.56 -1.36 -18.44
N LYS A 172 -17.67 -2.68 -18.32
CA LYS A 172 -18.88 -3.33 -17.78
C LYS A 172 -19.12 -3.00 -16.31
N ARG A 173 -18.11 -2.50 -15.63
CA ARG A 173 -18.15 -2.10 -14.20
C ARG A 173 -18.06 -0.58 -14.01
N GLY A 174 -18.26 0.17 -15.08
CA GLY A 174 -18.20 1.63 -15.07
C GLY A 174 -16.78 2.18 -15.01
N LEU A 175 -15.73 1.38 -15.21
CA LEU A 175 -14.33 1.83 -15.18
C LEU A 175 -13.82 2.07 -16.60
N ALA A 176 -13.37 3.29 -16.88
CA ALA A 176 -12.74 3.68 -18.14
C ALA A 176 -11.23 3.90 -17.91
N GLY A 177 -10.40 3.05 -18.50
CA GLY A 177 -8.96 3.09 -18.36
C GLY A 177 -8.31 4.14 -19.27
N ILE A 178 -7.45 4.96 -18.69
CA ILE A 178 -6.50 5.85 -19.35
C ILE A 178 -5.11 5.36 -18.96
N VAL A 179 -4.35 4.86 -19.90
CA VAL A 179 -2.98 4.38 -19.66
C VAL A 179 -1.99 5.30 -20.36
N ALA A 180 -0.99 5.77 -19.62
CA ALA A 180 0.05 6.63 -20.15
C ALA A 180 1.42 5.96 -20.02
N THR A 181 2.26 6.09 -21.04
CA THR A 181 3.57 5.44 -21.07
C THR A 181 4.61 6.28 -21.83
N GLN A 182 5.84 6.28 -21.34
CA GLN A 182 6.98 6.80 -22.09
C GLN A 182 7.54 5.77 -23.09
N ARG A 183 7.34 4.48 -22.82
CA ARG A 183 7.96 3.38 -23.54
C ARG A 183 6.92 2.36 -23.98
N LEU A 184 6.27 2.64 -25.12
CA LEU A 184 5.19 1.80 -25.64
C LEU A 184 5.63 0.36 -25.91
N ALA A 185 6.87 0.15 -26.32
CA ALA A 185 7.44 -1.18 -26.53
C ALA A 185 7.58 -1.98 -25.22
N LYS A 186 7.72 -1.31 -24.07
CA LYS A 186 7.78 -1.94 -22.76
C LYS A 186 6.41 -2.23 -22.14
N LEU A 187 5.33 -1.66 -22.68
CA LEU A 187 3.96 -1.93 -22.23
C LEU A 187 3.43 -3.23 -22.83
N ALA A 188 2.77 -4.04 -22.04
CA ALA A 188 2.17 -5.31 -22.46
C ALA A 188 1.19 -5.13 -23.64
N LYS A 189 1.31 -5.99 -24.65
CA LYS A 189 0.55 -5.86 -25.91
C LYS A 189 -0.97 -5.94 -25.71
N ASN A 190 -1.42 -6.84 -24.83
CA ASN A 190 -2.84 -7.02 -24.51
C ASN A 190 -3.45 -5.79 -23.82
N VAL A 191 -2.68 -5.03 -23.02
CA VAL A 191 -3.13 -3.78 -22.39
C VAL A 191 -3.20 -2.64 -23.40
N ALA A 192 -2.16 -2.49 -24.24
CA ALA A 192 -2.12 -1.44 -25.26
C ALA A 192 -3.19 -1.63 -26.37
N ALA A 193 -3.42 -2.87 -26.81
CA ALA A 193 -4.37 -3.20 -27.89
C ALA A 193 -5.85 -2.97 -27.51
N GLU A 194 -6.17 -2.87 -26.23
CA GLU A 194 -7.53 -2.62 -25.76
C GLU A 194 -7.94 -1.14 -25.83
N ALA A 195 -6.98 -0.24 -26.04
CA ALA A 195 -7.28 1.17 -26.25
C ALA A 195 -7.93 1.39 -27.62
N SER A 196 -8.94 2.26 -27.65
CA SER A 196 -9.62 2.67 -28.90
C SER A 196 -9.30 4.14 -29.23
N ASN A 197 -8.82 4.90 -28.27
CA ASN A 197 -8.39 6.26 -28.44
C ASN A 197 -6.89 6.37 -28.18
N PHE A 198 -6.21 7.19 -28.95
CA PHE A 198 -4.76 7.33 -28.92
C PHE A 198 -4.38 8.81 -28.93
N LEU A 199 -3.44 9.18 -28.07
CA LEU A 199 -2.75 10.46 -28.06
C LEU A 199 -1.25 10.19 -28.08
N MET A 200 -0.63 10.32 -29.25
CA MET A 200 0.77 10.00 -29.49
C MET A 200 1.59 11.27 -29.57
N GLY A 201 2.45 11.47 -28.58
CA GLY A 201 3.38 12.60 -28.50
C GLY A 201 4.75 12.28 -29.10
N ARG A 202 5.68 13.22 -28.91
CA ARG A 202 7.05 13.11 -29.43
C ARG A 202 7.72 11.80 -28.99
N THR A 203 8.30 11.08 -29.97
CA THR A 203 8.89 9.76 -29.79
C THR A 203 10.14 9.62 -30.62
N PHE A 204 11.27 9.17 -30.02
CA PHE A 204 12.55 9.08 -30.69
C PHE A 204 12.96 7.65 -31.07
N LEU A 205 12.48 6.65 -30.35
CA LEU A 205 12.90 5.27 -30.52
C LEU A 205 12.10 4.58 -31.60
N ASP A 206 12.80 4.01 -32.57
CA ASP A 206 12.20 3.32 -33.74
C ASP A 206 11.22 2.23 -33.35
N ILE A 207 11.53 1.49 -32.27
CA ILE A 207 10.66 0.41 -31.81
C ILE A 207 9.33 0.94 -31.22
N ASP A 208 9.35 2.07 -30.51
CA ASP A 208 8.16 2.72 -29.97
C ASP A 208 7.36 3.37 -31.11
N MET A 209 8.02 3.99 -32.09
CA MET A 209 7.38 4.56 -33.29
C MET A 209 6.73 3.51 -34.17
N ALA A 210 7.40 2.40 -34.43
CA ALA A 210 6.84 1.31 -35.22
C ALA A 210 5.56 0.78 -34.56
N ARG A 211 5.59 0.63 -33.25
CA ARG A 211 4.42 0.15 -32.47
C ARG A 211 3.29 1.18 -32.44
N ALA A 212 3.60 2.47 -32.35
CA ALA A 212 2.62 3.53 -32.47
C ALA A 212 1.99 3.56 -33.88
N ALA A 213 2.79 3.39 -34.92
CA ALA A 213 2.32 3.27 -36.30
C ALA A 213 1.34 2.10 -36.47
N ASP A 214 1.68 0.92 -35.95
CA ASP A 214 0.80 -0.26 -35.98
C ASP A 214 -0.55 0.00 -35.33
N LEU A 215 -0.56 0.64 -34.13
CA LEU A 215 -1.79 0.96 -33.41
C LEU A 215 -2.65 2.01 -34.11
N LEU A 216 -2.02 2.98 -34.76
CA LEU A 216 -2.73 4.05 -35.47
C LEU A 216 -3.08 3.69 -36.93
N GLY A 217 -2.63 2.53 -37.44
CA GLY A 217 -2.78 2.17 -38.84
C GLY A 217 -2.02 3.10 -39.79
N MET A 218 -0.87 3.65 -39.35
CA MET A 218 -0.04 4.58 -40.09
C MET A 218 1.13 3.83 -40.75
N ASP A 219 1.60 4.33 -41.90
CA ASP A 219 2.83 3.83 -42.49
C ASP A 219 4.08 4.34 -41.74
N ARG A 220 5.22 3.70 -41.99
CA ARG A 220 6.49 4.03 -41.31
C ARG A 220 6.95 5.47 -41.52
N ARG A 221 6.69 6.04 -42.71
CA ARG A 221 7.02 7.45 -43.01
C ARG A 221 6.20 8.42 -42.19
N GLN A 222 4.90 8.13 -42.04
CA GLN A 222 4.02 8.94 -41.21
C GLN A 222 4.44 8.88 -39.74
N ALA A 223 4.91 7.70 -39.28
CA ALA A 223 5.41 7.55 -37.91
C ALA A 223 6.72 8.31 -37.62
N GLU A 224 7.57 8.52 -38.63
CA GLU A 224 8.78 9.36 -38.50
C GLU A 224 8.44 10.78 -38.07
N GLY A 225 7.25 11.29 -38.42
CA GLY A 225 6.74 12.58 -37.98
C GLY A 225 6.54 12.71 -36.46
N PHE A 226 6.51 11.61 -35.71
CA PHE A 226 6.47 11.71 -34.24
C PHE A 226 7.74 12.31 -33.63
N ARG A 227 8.88 12.25 -34.33
CA ARG A 227 10.14 12.87 -33.88
C ARG A 227 10.08 14.40 -33.92
N ASP A 228 9.32 14.93 -34.85
CA ASP A 228 9.27 16.35 -35.14
C ASP A 228 8.22 17.10 -34.30
N LEU A 229 7.45 16.36 -33.48
CA LEU A 229 6.46 16.98 -32.62
C LEU A 229 7.13 17.82 -31.52
N ASP A 230 6.62 19.03 -31.32
CA ASP A 230 7.00 19.87 -30.19
C ASP A 230 6.48 19.32 -28.85
N PRO A 231 7.09 19.66 -27.73
CA PRO A 231 6.50 19.43 -26.41
C PRO A 231 5.07 19.97 -26.33
N GLY A 232 4.14 19.14 -25.88
CA GLY A 232 2.72 19.48 -25.79
C GLY A 232 1.95 19.31 -27.11
N GLN A 233 2.60 18.83 -28.19
CA GLN A 233 1.92 18.42 -29.41
C GLN A 233 1.70 16.90 -29.42
N PHE A 234 0.51 16.47 -29.86
CA PHE A 234 0.11 15.08 -29.93
C PHE A 234 -0.67 14.81 -31.22
N ILE A 235 -0.53 13.60 -31.74
CA ILE A 235 -1.43 13.10 -32.78
C ILE A 235 -2.57 12.35 -32.10
N ALA A 236 -3.80 12.80 -32.35
CA ALA A 236 -5.01 12.25 -31.77
C ALA A 236 -5.76 11.39 -32.74
N LEU A 237 -6.20 10.22 -32.33
CA LEU A 237 -7.04 9.29 -33.11
C LEU A 237 -7.98 8.54 -32.17
N GLY A 238 -9.20 8.26 -32.62
CA GLY A 238 -10.15 7.41 -31.94
C GLY A 238 -11.54 8.00 -31.83
N PRO A 239 -12.54 7.19 -31.49
CA PRO A 239 -13.95 7.58 -31.49
C PRO A 239 -14.26 8.77 -30.57
N ALA A 240 -13.58 8.91 -29.46
CA ALA A 240 -13.77 10.05 -28.54
C ALA A 240 -13.03 11.32 -29.02
N LEU A 241 -12.15 11.24 -30.01
CA LEU A 241 -11.28 12.32 -30.49
C LEU A 241 -11.55 12.66 -31.96
N SER A 242 -11.00 11.85 -32.84
CA SER A 242 -11.13 12.03 -34.30
C SER A 242 -11.05 10.69 -35.02
N ARG A 243 -11.85 10.56 -36.09
CA ARG A 243 -11.79 9.38 -36.97
C ARG A 243 -10.54 9.30 -37.84
N LYS A 244 -9.80 10.37 -37.96
CA LYS A 244 -8.53 10.45 -38.68
C LYS A 244 -7.45 11.01 -37.76
N PRO A 245 -6.19 10.60 -37.91
CA PRO A 245 -5.11 11.18 -37.16
C PRO A 245 -5.06 12.69 -37.35
N ILE A 246 -5.15 13.46 -36.29
CA ILE A 246 -5.06 14.92 -36.30
C ILE A 246 -4.03 15.37 -35.29
N PRO A 247 -3.15 16.32 -35.66
CA PRO A 247 -2.29 16.99 -34.69
C PRO A 247 -3.08 17.98 -33.84
N LEU A 248 -2.79 17.98 -32.54
CA LEU A 248 -3.34 18.95 -31.61
C LEU A 248 -2.26 19.43 -30.64
N ARG A 249 -2.44 20.65 -30.12
CA ARG A 249 -1.62 21.25 -29.10
C ARG A 249 -2.43 21.34 -27.82
N ILE A 250 -1.88 20.82 -26.72
CA ILE A 250 -2.55 20.83 -25.41
C ILE A 250 -2.63 22.25 -24.85
N GLY A 251 -3.77 22.58 -24.28
CA GLY A 251 -4.02 23.86 -23.61
C GLY A 251 -3.30 24.01 -22.26
N ALA A 252 -3.49 25.16 -21.63
CA ALA A 252 -2.93 25.42 -20.30
C ALA A 252 -3.57 24.52 -19.23
N VAL A 253 -2.82 24.29 -18.16
CA VAL A 253 -3.25 23.55 -16.97
C VAL A 253 -3.21 24.46 -15.75
N ASP A 254 -4.05 24.13 -14.78
CA ASP A 254 -4.19 24.90 -13.55
C ASP A 254 -3.34 24.36 -12.41
N THR A 255 -3.02 23.06 -12.42
CA THR A 255 -2.17 22.42 -11.42
C THR A 255 -0.72 22.41 -11.84
N ALA A 256 0.19 22.59 -10.88
CA ALA A 256 1.62 22.54 -11.14
C ALA A 256 2.15 21.10 -10.93
N GLY A 257 3.06 20.64 -11.82
CA GLY A 257 3.87 19.44 -11.57
C GLY A 257 4.94 19.75 -10.53
N ARG A 258 5.34 18.72 -9.77
CA ARG A 258 6.45 18.84 -8.79
C ARG A 258 7.78 19.10 -9.47
N SER A 259 8.00 18.57 -10.66
CA SER A 259 9.24 18.72 -11.41
C SER A 259 9.25 20.03 -12.19
N GLY A 260 9.77 21.09 -11.59
CA GLY A 260 10.26 22.26 -12.33
C GLY A 260 11.40 21.85 -13.26
N ARG A 261 11.59 22.58 -14.36
CA ARG A 261 12.80 22.38 -15.20
C ARG A 261 14.04 22.57 -14.32
N PRO A 262 15.01 21.66 -14.34
CA PRO A 262 16.27 21.88 -13.63
C PRO A 262 16.88 23.20 -14.03
N VAL A 263 17.16 24.06 -13.06
CA VAL A 263 17.87 25.33 -13.27
C VAL A 263 19.35 25.07 -13.02
N LEU A 264 20.18 25.48 -13.95
CA LEU A 264 21.62 25.41 -13.74
C LEU A 264 21.99 26.31 -12.57
N MET A 265 22.55 25.69 -11.53
CA MET A 265 23.13 26.40 -10.40
C MET A 265 24.65 26.39 -10.56
N PRO A 266 25.34 27.54 -10.37
CA PRO A 266 26.80 27.53 -10.36
C PRO A 266 27.32 26.58 -9.25
N LEU A 267 28.40 25.89 -9.55
CA LEU A 267 29.06 25.06 -8.54
C LEU A 267 29.63 25.97 -7.44
N PRO A 268 29.72 25.47 -6.18
CA PRO A 268 30.37 26.19 -5.11
C PRO A 268 31.83 26.48 -5.50
N ASP A 269 32.29 27.71 -5.31
CA ASP A 269 33.71 28.09 -5.49
C ASP A 269 34.47 27.75 -4.19
N MET A 270 34.81 26.47 -4.06
CA MET A 270 35.43 25.92 -2.86
C MET A 270 36.69 25.12 -3.22
N PRO A 271 37.78 25.27 -2.47
CA PRO A 271 38.99 24.47 -2.68
C PRO A 271 38.68 22.96 -2.60
N GLN A 272 39.34 22.16 -3.43
CA GLN A 272 39.13 20.72 -3.53
C GLN A 272 39.37 19.99 -2.19
N ALA A 273 40.34 20.46 -1.38
CA ALA A 273 40.62 19.89 -0.07
C ALA A 273 39.44 20.08 0.90
N GLU A 274 38.87 21.28 0.96
CA GLU A 274 37.66 21.57 1.79
C GLU A 274 36.44 20.78 1.34
N MET A 275 36.30 20.60 0.02
CA MET A 275 35.21 19.76 -0.52
C MET A 275 35.40 18.29 -0.14
N GLN A 276 36.64 17.77 -0.15
CA GLN A 276 36.93 16.40 0.31
C GLN A 276 36.66 16.25 1.81
N ASP A 277 37.05 17.23 2.63
CA ASP A 277 36.73 17.21 4.06
C ASP A 277 35.26 17.20 4.32
N LEU A 278 34.46 17.98 3.61
CA LEU A 278 33.00 17.96 3.71
C LEU A 278 32.34 16.63 3.29
N ILE A 279 32.97 15.92 2.34
CA ILE A 279 32.43 14.64 1.86
C ILE A 279 32.88 13.47 2.75
N PHE A 280 34.11 13.47 3.25
CA PHE A 280 34.69 12.30 3.90
C PHE A 280 34.86 12.44 5.41
N VAL A 281 34.88 13.66 5.97
CA VAL A 281 34.90 13.86 7.42
C VAL A 281 33.45 13.82 7.88
N GLY A 282 33.00 12.64 8.33
CA GLY A 282 31.71 12.49 9.03
C GLY A 282 31.76 13.31 10.32
N GLY A 283 31.18 14.51 10.29
CA GLY A 283 30.95 15.27 11.52
C GLY A 283 29.76 14.68 12.27
N GLU A 284 29.69 14.92 13.59
CA GLU A 284 28.46 14.63 14.37
C GLU A 284 27.18 15.26 13.77
N ALA A 285 27.33 16.20 12.83
CA ALA A 285 26.23 16.79 12.06
C ALA A 285 25.68 15.85 10.98
N ASP A 286 26.38 14.82 10.55
CA ASP A 286 25.87 13.78 9.64
C ASP A 286 24.92 12.81 10.32
N LEU A 287 24.76 12.94 11.64
CA LEU A 287 23.69 12.31 12.40
C LEU A 287 22.39 13.12 12.38
N LEU A 288 22.35 14.26 11.70
CA LEU A 288 21.06 14.84 11.34
C LEU A 288 20.38 13.82 10.45
N PRO A 289 19.18 13.34 10.83
CA PRO A 289 18.42 12.47 9.94
C PRO A 289 18.39 13.21 8.59
N MET A 290 18.84 12.53 7.53
CA MET A 290 18.56 12.99 6.17
C MET A 290 17.15 13.53 6.23
N PRO A 291 16.86 14.76 5.71
CA PRO A 291 15.50 15.20 5.65
C PRO A 291 14.75 14.01 5.04
N ALA A 292 13.97 13.36 5.87
CA ALA A 292 13.09 12.32 5.39
C ALA A 292 12.46 12.91 4.14
N PRO A 293 12.45 12.20 2.99
CA PRO A 293 11.75 12.66 1.81
C PRO A 293 10.45 13.22 2.35
N SER A 294 10.14 14.48 2.06
CA SER A 294 9.10 15.23 2.75
C SER A 294 7.90 14.31 2.87
N GLN A 295 7.82 13.64 4.00
CA GLN A 295 6.67 12.86 4.36
C GLN A 295 5.58 13.92 4.45
N SER A 296 4.85 14.07 3.36
CA SER A 296 3.47 14.41 3.52
C SER A 296 3.02 13.36 4.53
N ARG A 297 2.81 13.78 5.79
CA ARG A 297 2.38 12.85 6.85
C ARG A 297 1.27 12.03 6.24
N ALA A 298 1.53 10.74 5.99
CA ALA A 298 0.53 9.88 5.42
C ALA A 298 -0.69 10.04 6.30
N ARG A 299 -1.73 10.69 5.76
CA ARG A 299 -2.96 10.96 6.53
C ARG A 299 -3.44 9.62 7.03
N GLY A 300 -3.74 9.52 8.32
CA GLY A 300 -4.19 8.26 8.90
C GLY A 300 -5.36 7.69 8.10
N THR A 301 -5.43 6.37 7.91
CA THR A 301 -6.53 5.74 7.15
C THR A 301 -7.90 6.17 7.66
N ALA A 302 -8.02 6.44 8.98
CA ALA A 302 -9.24 6.96 9.58
C ALA A 302 -9.58 8.39 9.12
N GLU A 303 -8.58 9.23 8.93
CA GLU A 303 -8.75 10.60 8.45
C GLU A 303 -9.16 10.60 6.97
N LEU A 304 -8.50 9.77 6.15
CA LEU A 304 -8.87 9.55 4.76
C LEU A 304 -10.28 8.99 4.60
N LEU A 305 -10.63 8.01 5.42
CA LEU A 305 -11.97 7.43 5.39
C LEU A 305 -13.05 8.42 5.82
N ARG A 306 -12.74 9.32 6.78
CA ARG A 306 -13.64 10.42 7.15
C ARG A 306 -13.78 11.42 6.01
N GLU A 307 -12.70 11.79 5.36
CA GLU A 307 -12.71 12.73 4.22
C GLU A 307 -13.55 12.16 3.06
N ILE A 308 -13.42 10.87 2.79
CA ILE A 308 -14.23 10.15 1.80
C ILE A 308 -15.72 10.12 2.22
N GLU A 309 -16.02 9.93 3.51
CA GLU A 309 -17.39 9.93 4.05
C GLU A 309 -18.05 11.31 3.98
N ILE A 310 -17.28 12.39 4.22
CA ILE A 310 -17.77 13.77 4.16
C ILE A 310 -18.06 14.22 2.73
N SER A 311 -17.37 13.65 1.75
CA SER A 311 -17.53 13.97 0.33
C SER A 311 -18.75 13.30 -0.34
N GLY A 312 -19.46 12.42 0.37
CA GLY A 312 -20.67 11.71 -0.12
C GLY A 312 -21.98 12.35 0.34
N PRO A 313 -23.12 12.02 -0.30
CA PRO A 313 -24.41 12.52 0.14
C PRO A 313 -24.73 12.04 1.56
N LEU A 314 -24.94 12.99 2.44
CA LEU A 314 -25.44 12.80 3.79
C LEU A 314 -26.86 12.20 3.73
N ASP A 315 -27.01 10.96 4.21
CA ASP A 315 -28.17 10.55 5.00
C ASP A 315 -27.89 9.22 5.68
N THR A 316 -27.72 9.29 6.96
CA THR A 316 -28.29 8.46 8.04
C THR A 316 -27.41 8.58 9.28
N THR A 317 -27.89 9.35 10.21
CA THR A 317 -27.47 9.33 11.61
C THR A 317 -28.02 8.04 12.24
N PRO A 318 -27.18 7.13 12.76
CA PRO A 318 -27.70 6.13 13.67
C PRO A 318 -27.95 6.79 15.05
N GLU A 319 -29.16 6.77 15.50
CA GLU A 319 -29.53 7.06 16.89
C GLU A 319 -28.61 6.26 17.84
N ALA A 320 -28.02 6.97 18.79
CA ALA A 320 -27.23 6.36 19.86
C ALA A 320 -28.17 5.54 20.77
N GLU A 321 -28.28 4.23 20.49
CA GLU A 321 -28.83 3.29 21.47
C GLU A 321 -27.95 3.32 22.71
N LEU A 322 -28.50 3.68 23.86
CA LEU A 322 -27.84 3.60 25.17
C LEU A 322 -27.37 2.15 25.41
N ASP A 323 -26.07 1.94 25.43
CA ASP A 323 -25.47 0.64 25.70
C ASP A 323 -25.63 0.30 27.18
N THR A 324 -26.57 -0.61 27.48
CA THR A 324 -26.94 -1.04 28.86
C THR A 324 -26.06 -2.16 29.39
N ARG A 325 -25.04 -2.61 28.67
CA ARG A 325 -24.12 -3.69 29.08
C ARG A 325 -23.22 -3.25 30.23
N THR A 326 -22.91 -4.18 31.12
CA THR A 326 -21.98 -3.98 32.23
C THR A 326 -20.55 -3.80 31.72
N GLU A 327 -19.68 -3.19 32.53
CA GLU A 327 -18.26 -3.04 32.18
C GLU A 327 -17.57 -4.39 31.97
N ALA A 328 -17.97 -5.42 32.73
CA ALA A 328 -17.41 -6.77 32.56
C ALA A 328 -17.79 -7.38 31.19
N GLU A 329 -19.05 -7.23 30.75
CA GLU A 329 -19.49 -7.70 29.43
C GLU A 329 -18.81 -6.94 28.29
N LYS A 330 -18.59 -5.63 28.45
CA LYS A 330 -17.85 -4.82 27.47
C LYS A 330 -16.38 -5.26 27.40
N GLN A 331 -15.79 -5.60 28.55
CA GLN A 331 -14.43 -6.10 28.62
C GLN A 331 -14.28 -7.46 27.92
N GLU A 332 -15.19 -8.40 28.14
CA GLU A 332 -15.21 -9.71 27.52
C GLU A 332 -15.38 -9.61 25.99
N LEU A 333 -16.27 -8.73 25.54
CA LEU A 333 -16.44 -8.45 24.12
C LEU A 333 -15.16 -7.84 23.51
N LEU A 334 -14.50 -6.94 24.25
CA LEU A 334 -13.25 -6.34 23.81
C LEU A 334 -12.14 -7.39 23.68
N ASP A 335 -12.02 -8.29 24.64
CA ASP A 335 -11.05 -9.39 24.60
C ASP A 335 -11.34 -10.35 23.44
N SER A 336 -12.62 -10.58 23.11
CA SER A 336 -13.01 -11.35 21.94
C SER A 336 -12.61 -10.68 20.62
N VAL A 337 -12.65 -9.33 20.55
CA VAL A 337 -12.17 -8.57 19.39
C VAL A 337 -10.67 -8.76 19.18
N TYR A 338 -9.89 -8.68 20.26
CA TYR A 338 -8.45 -8.93 20.18
C TYR A 338 -8.13 -10.37 19.75
N ALA A 339 -8.87 -11.35 20.27
CA ALA A 339 -8.71 -12.75 19.87
C ALA A 339 -9.02 -12.97 18.38
N GLU A 340 -10.07 -12.34 17.84
CA GLU A 340 -10.41 -12.40 16.42
C GLU A 340 -9.31 -11.78 15.56
N ILE A 341 -8.80 -10.60 15.93
CA ILE A 341 -7.72 -9.92 15.20
C ILE A 341 -6.44 -10.75 15.22
N MET A 342 -6.11 -11.34 16.35
CA MET A 342 -4.90 -12.17 16.52
C MET A 342 -5.02 -13.56 15.91
N SER A 343 -6.21 -13.99 15.51
CA SER A 343 -6.40 -15.26 14.81
C SER A 343 -5.85 -15.26 13.38
N ASP A 344 -5.65 -14.09 12.78
CA ASP A 344 -5.02 -13.93 11.47
C ASP A 344 -3.49 -13.97 11.62
N PRO A 345 -2.79 -14.96 11.04
CA PRO A 345 -1.33 -15.11 11.14
C PRO A 345 -0.55 -13.90 10.62
N ASP A 346 -1.12 -13.14 9.67
CA ASP A 346 -0.46 -11.98 9.09
C ASP A 346 -0.55 -10.73 9.98
N THR A 347 -1.40 -10.74 11.01
CA THR A 347 -1.55 -9.62 11.95
C THR A 347 -0.23 -9.28 12.68
N ALA A 348 0.62 -10.27 12.94
CA ALA A 348 1.91 -10.05 13.58
C ALA A 348 2.83 -9.11 12.78
N PHE A 349 2.69 -9.09 11.44
CA PHE A 349 3.54 -8.33 10.53
C PHE A 349 2.93 -7.00 10.09
N ARG A 350 1.72 -6.69 10.54
CA ARG A 350 1.00 -5.46 10.19
C ARG A 350 1.35 -4.32 11.16
N PRO A 351 1.46 -3.06 10.67
CA PRO A 351 1.67 -1.89 11.51
C PRO A 351 0.52 -1.69 12.52
N ALA A 352 0.85 -1.24 13.74
CA ALA A 352 -0.16 -1.00 14.78
C ALA A 352 -1.32 -0.09 14.35
N PRO A 353 -1.12 0.99 13.57
CA PRO A 353 -2.21 1.81 13.05
C PRO A 353 -3.21 1.04 12.16
N SER A 354 -2.72 0.09 11.36
CA SER A 354 -3.57 -0.76 10.51
C SER A 354 -4.42 -1.72 11.34
N ILE A 355 -3.81 -2.34 12.36
CA ILE A 355 -4.52 -3.24 13.28
C ILE A 355 -5.56 -2.45 14.10
N TYR A 356 -5.25 -1.20 14.45
CA TYR A 356 -6.18 -0.32 15.14
C TYR A 356 -7.45 -0.03 14.35
N GLN A 357 -7.34 0.13 13.05
CA GLN A 357 -8.52 0.30 12.20
C GLN A 357 -9.41 -0.94 12.16
N ASP A 358 -8.81 -2.13 12.07
CA ASP A 358 -9.55 -3.38 12.17
C ASP A 358 -10.20 -3.52 13.55
N PHE A 359 -9.48 -3.14 14.60
CA PHE A 359 -9.98 -3.10 15.95
C PHE A 359 -11.22 -2.20 16.09
N LEU A 360 -11.17 -0.97 15.57
CA LEU A 360 -12.31 -0.06 15.59
C LEU A 360 -13.49 -0.61 14.76
N PHE A 361 -13.22 -1.28 13.65
CA PHE A 361 -14.24 -1.92 12.85
C PHE A 361 -14.95 -3.05 13.60
N HIS A 362 -14.21 -3.96 14.26
CA HIS A 362 -14.77 -5.03 15.07
C HIS A 362 -15.51 -4.49 16.28
N CYS A 363 -15.01 -3.44 16.94
CA CYS A 363 -15.70 -2.77 18.04
C CYS A 363 -17.04 -2.18 17.59
N ARG A 364 -17.10 -1.62 16.38
CA ARG A 364 -18.33 -1.08 15.80
C ARG A 364 -19.35 -2.20 15.50
N ILE A 365 -18.91 -3.32 14.93
CA ILE A 365 -19.75 -4.50 14.68
C ILE A 365 -20.34 -5.01 16.00
N LYS A 366 -19.55 -5.08 17.07
CA LYS A 366 -19.97 -5.55 18.40
C LYS A 366 -20.66 -4.45 19.21
N LYS A 367 -20.90 -3.28 18.62
CA LYS A 367 -21.59 -2.12 19.24
C LYS A 367 -20.96 -1.70 20.58
N LEU A 368 -19.63 -1.67 20.68
CA LEU A 368 -18.89 -1.32 21.90
C LEU A 368 -18.82 0.20 22.17
N GLY A 369 -19.44 1.03 21.34
CA GLY A 369 -19.37 2.48 21.44
C GLY A 369 -17.92 2.99 21.42
N THR A 370 -17.55 3.82 22.40
CA THR A 370 -16.18 4.37 22.53
C THR A 370 -15.34 3.65 23.58
N TYR A 371 -15.85 2.57 24.18
CA TYR A 371 -15.20 1.88 25.30
C TYR A 371 -13.86 1.24 24.89
N GLY A 372 -12.79 1.64 25.57
CA GLY A 372 -11.43 1.08 25.37
C GLY A 372 -10.85 1.32 23.97
N GLN A 373 -11.36 2.30 23.22
CA GLN A 373 -10.95 2.58 21.83
C GLN A 373 -9.88 3.67 21.72
N ASP A 374 -9.33 4.16 22.82
CA ASP A 374 -8.19 5.08 22.77
C ASP A 374 -6.90 4.37 22.32
N MET A 375 -6.08 5.06 21.54
CA MET A 375 -4.86 4.49 20.95
C MET A 375 -3.86 3.99 22.00
N PRO A 376 -3.59 4.66 23.11
CA PRO A 376 -2.69 4.14 24.15
C PRO A 376 -3.17 2.81 24.75
N SER A 377 -4.45 2.71 25.13
CA SER A 377 -5.03 1.46 25.65
C SER A 377 -5.01 0.33 24.64
N PHE A 378 -5.31 0.65 23.37
CA PHE A 378 -5.20 -0.31 22.29
C PHE A 378 -3.78 -0.86 22.14
N ARG A 379 -2.75 -0.01 22.12
CA ARG A 379 -1.36 -0.42 21.97
C ARG A 379 -0.89 -1.32 23.10
N LYS A 380 -1.21 -0.94 24.35
CA LYS A 380 -0.89 -1.75 25.52
C LYS A 380 -1.50 -3.15 25.42
N ARG A 381 -2.77 -3.23 25.07
CA ARG A 381 -3.47 -4.52 24.89
C ARG A 381 -2.98 -5.32 23.70
N LEU A 382 -2.64 -4.66 22.60
CA LEU A 382 -2.05 -5.31 21.43
C LEU A 382 -0.70 -5.95 21.78
N ALA A 383 0.15 -5.27 22.56
CA ALA A 383 1.42 -5.83 23.02
C ALA A 383 1.22 -7.08 23.91
N LEU A 384 0.23 -7.06 24.80
CA LEU A 384 -0.16 -8.22 25.62
C LEU A 384 -0.69 -9.36 24.75
N ALA A 385 -1.58 -9.05 23.79
CA ALA A 385 -2.14 -10.04 22.88
C ALA A 385 -1.07 -10.71 22.00
N ARG A 386 -0.11 -9.92 21.47
CA ARG A 386 1.05 -10.44 20.74
C ARG A 386 1.94 -11.34 21.57
N ALA A 387 2.09 -11.06 22.87
CA ALA A 387 2.80 -11.91 23.80
C ALA A 387 1.96 -13.13 24.25
N GLY A 388 0.69 -13.20 23.87
CA GLY A 388 -0.23 -14.27 24.27
C GLY A 388 -0.54 -14.23 25.77
N VAL A 389 -0.53 -13.04 26.38
CA VAL A 389 -0.81 -12.82 27.80
C VAL A 389 -2.26 -12.37 27.93
N SER A 390 -3.09 -13.13 28.63
CA SER A 390 -4.39 -12.68 29.11
C SER A 390 -4.18 -11.68 30.24
N SER A 391 -5.03 -10.66 30.33
CA SER A 391 -4.97 -9.63 31.37
C SER A 391 -5.42 -10.18 32.70
N ASP A 392 -4.68 -11.10 33.31
CA ASP A 392 -4.92 -11.59 34.63
C ASP A 392 -4.57 -10.49 35.65
N LYS A 393 -5.59 -9.96 36.27
CA LYS A 393 -5.48 -8.97 37.34
C LYS A 393 -5.06 -9.71 38.63
N GLY A 394 -3.88 -9.38 39.18
CA GLY A 394 -3.61 -9.73 40.54
C GLY A 394 -2.20 -10.27 40.91
N ASP A 395 -1.20 -10.08 40.05
CA ASP A 395 0.18 -10.45 40.38
C ASP A 395 1.10 -9.22 40.38
N ASP A 396 1.48 -8.75 41.56
CA ASP A 396 2.34 -7.58 41.78
C ASP A 396 3.66 -7.70 40.99
N ALA A 397 4.17 -8.92 40.80
CA ALA A 397 5.38 -9.16 40.00
C ALA A 397 5.14 -8.94 38.49
N TRP A 398 3.90 -9.21 38.01
CA TRP A 398 3.55 -8.94 36.62
C TRP A 398 3.35 -7.44 36.38
N GLU A 399 2.86 -6.69 37.34
CA GLU A 399 2.78 -5.22 37.24
C GLU A 399 4.16 -4.60 37.14
N GLN A 400 5.18 -5.12 37.83
CA GLN A 400 6.58 -4.68 37.67
C GLN A 400 7.11 -4.96 36.24
N VAL A 401 6.78 -6.12 35.67
CA VAL A 401 7.14 -6.47 34.29
C VAL A 401 6.48 -5.54 33.28
N LEU A 402 5.22 -5.19 33.49
CA LEU A 402 4.51 -4.23 32.63
C LEU A 402 5.14 -2.84 32.70
N ALA A 403 5.53 -2.37 33.90
CA ALA A 403 6.20 -1.09 34.07
C ALA A 403 7.54 -1.05 33.34
N VAL A 404 8.32 -2.15 33.40
CA VAL A 404 9.56 -2.27 32.60
C VAL A 404 9.26 -2.29 31.11
N ALA A 405 8.20 -3.00 30.67
CA ALA A 405 7.81 -3.03 29.27
C ALA A 405 7.44 -1.63 28.75
N GLU A 406 6.76 -0.81 29.55
CA GLU A 406 6.42 0.57 29.19
C GLU A 406 7.64 1.49 29.00
N SER A 407 8.78 1.17 29.62
CA SER A 407 10.04 1.90 29.43
C SER A 407 10.76 1.55 28.10
N LEU A 408 10.38 0.46 27.46
CA LEU A 408 10.95 0.02 26.19
C LEU A 408 10.27 0.71 24.99
N PRO A 409 10.99 0.85 23.86
CA PRO A 409 10.36 1.25 22.61
C PRO A 409 9.13 0.37 22.30
N GLU A 410 8.07 0.99 21.81
CA GLU A 410 6.76 0.38 21.61
C GLU A 410 6.82 -0.95 20.85
N GLU A 411 7.64 -1.01 19.81
CA GLU A 411 7.84 -2.19 18.98
C GLU A 411 8.48 -3.37 19.72
N MET A 412 9.21 -3.11 20.81
CA MET A 412 9.92 -4.12 21.59
C MET A 412 9.12 -4.65 22.77
N GLN A 413 8.06 -3.96 23.18
CA GLN A 413 7.23 -4.32 24.32
C GLN A 413 6.66 -5.73 24.17
N GLY A 414 6.10 -6.06 23.01
CA GLY A 414 5.58 -7.41 22.73
C GLY A 414 6.61 -8.51 22.85
N VAL A 415 7.84 -8.25 22.39
CA VAL A 415 8.95 -9.20 22.47
C VAL A 415 9.41 -9.42 23.93
N PHE A 416 9.52 -8.34 24.70
CA PHE A 416 9.87 -8.40 26.11
C PHE A 416 8.80 -9.17 26.91
N LEU A 417 7.53 -8.89 26.67
CA LEU A 417 6.42 -9.57 27.33
C LEU A 417 6.36 -11.06 26.98
N LEU A 418 6.68 -11.43 25.73
CA LEU A 418 6.79 -12.84 25.31
C LEU A 418 7.89 -13.58 26.09
N LEU A 419 9.05 -12.93 26.29
CA LEU A 419 10.14 -13.49 27.09
C LEU A 419 9.76 -13.60 28.58
N ALA A 420 9.12 -12.57 29.12
CA ALA A 420 8.67 -12.54 30.50
C ALA A 420 7.63 -13.64 30.79
N ARG A 421 6.68 -13.84 29.86
CA ARG A 421 5.71 -14.92 29.94
C ARG A 421 6.40 -16.30 29.94
N ALA A 422 7.29 -16.54 28.98
CA ALA A 422 8.03 -17.79 28.93
C ALA A 422 8.84 -18.05 30.20
N ALA A 423 9.42 -16.99 30.78
CA ALA A 423 10.18 -17.08 32.03
C ALA A 423 9.28 -17.38 33.26
N ARG A 424 8.09 -16.76 33.33
CA ARG A 424 7.10 -17.02 34.38
C ARG A 424 6.50 -18.44 34.33
N GLU A 425 6.21 -18.93 33.11
CA GLU A 425 5.67 -20.27 32.87
C GLU A 425 6.74 -21.37 32.94
N GLU A 426 7.99 -21.02 33.24
CA GLU A 426 9.13 -21.95 33.18
C GLU A 426 9.18 -22.68 31.85
N ALA A 427 8.85 -22.00 30.78
CA ALA A 427 8.88 -22.52 29.41
C ALA A 427 10.26 -22.35 28.75
N PRO A 428 10.58 -23.13 27.70
CA PRO A 428 11.81 -22.91 26.94
C PRO A 428 11.92 -21.51 26.36
N CYS A 429 13.14 -20.92 26.32
CA CYS A 429 13.36 -19.62 25.71
C CYS A 429 12.86 -19.62 24.27
N PRO A 430 12.03 -18.64 23.86
CA PRO A 430 11.52 -18.53 22.51
C PRO A 430 12.63 -18.51 21.46
N THR A 431 12.35 -19.09 20.29
CA THR A 431 13.28 -19.13 19.15
C THR A 431 13.49 -17.73 18.55
N ASP A 432 14.58 -17.55 17.81
CA ASP A 432 14.86 -16.29 17.09
C ASP A 432 13.70 -15.91 16.14
N GLU A 433 13.05 -16.91 15.55
CA GLU A 433 11.90 -16.74 14.67
C GLU A 433 10.66 -16.25 15.46
N ALA A 434 10.38 -16.87 16.62
CA ALA A 434 9.27 -16.46 17.46
C ALA A 434 9.43 -15.02 17.97
N LEU A 435 10.67 -14.63 18.34
CA LEU A 435 10.97 -13.27 18.76
C LEU A 435 10.86 -12.26 17.61
N ALA A 436 11.33 -12.64 16.42
CA ALA A 436 11.18 -11.82 15.23
C ALA A 436 9.71 -11.62 14.86
N ASN A 437 8.89 -12.67 14.92
CA ASN A 437 7.46 -12.61 14.66
C ASN A 437 6.72 -11.70 15.67
N ALA A 438 7.06 -11.77 16.95
CA ALA A 438 6.50 -10.89 17.98
C ALA A 438 6.86 -9.41 17.76
N TYR A 439 7.99 -9.14 17.13
CA TYR A 439 8.39 -7.80 16.70
C TYR A 439 7.69 -7.35 15.41
N GLY A 440 7.16 -8.27 14.61
CA GLY A 440 6.60 -7.99 13.30
C GLY A 440 7.58 -8.19 12.14
N SER A 441 8.66 -8.96 12.34
CA SER A 441 9.67 -9.24 11.32
C SER A 441 9.74 -10.73 11.00
N ARG A 442 9.91 -11.07 9.72
CA ARG A 442 10.14 -12.45 9.27
C ARG A 442 11.61 -12.88 9.34
N SER A 443 12.51 -12.01 9.77
CA SER A 443 13.96 -12.29 9.80
C SER A 443 14.42 -12.77 11.18
N PRO A 444 14.89 -14.03 11.35
CA PRO A 444 15.44 -14.52 12.62
C PRO A 444 16.63 -13.72 13.15
N SER A 445 17.37 -13.06 12.25
CA SER A 445 18.47 -12.18 12.64
C SER A 445 17.99 -10.98 13.47
N ARG A 446 16.76 -10.52 13.23
CA ARG A 446 16.13 -9.45 14.00
C ARG A 446 15.86 -9.91 15.43
N GLY A 447 15.38 -11.16 15.62
CA GLY A 447 15.17 -11.75 16.95
C GLY A 447 16.46 -11.77 17.78
N ARG A 448 17.60 -12.14 17.20
CA ARG A 448 18.91 -12.10 17.87
C ARG A 448 19.32 -10.69 18.25
N TRP A 449 19.17 -9.74 17.34
CA TRP A 449 19.49 -8.34 17.59
C TRP A 449 18.66 -7.78 18.75
N LEU A 450 17.36 -8.08 18.81
CA LEU A 450 16.47 -7.64 19.90
C LEU A 450 16.93 -8.14 21.27
N LEU A 451 17.35 -9.39 21.37
CA LEU A 451 17.90 -9.95 22.61
C LEU A 451 19.22 -9.25 23.03
N THR A 452 20.11 -9.02 22.08
CA THR A 452 21.36 -8.30 22.33
C THR A 452 21.05 -6.90 22.83
N TYR A 453 20.18 -6.16 22.15
CA TYR A 453 19.76 -4.84 22.55
C TYR A 453 19.17 -4.80 23.97
N MET A 454 18.20 -5.67 24.29
CA MET A 454 17.59 -5.71 25.64
C MET A 454 18.58 -6.15 26.71
N SER A 455 19.56 -6.97 26.38
CA SER A 455 20.63 -7.40 27.29
C SER A 455 21.62 -6.27 27.57
N GLU A 456 22.04 -5.53 26.54
CA GLU A 456 22.94 -4.37 26.67
C GLU A 456 22.32 -3.23 27.49
N HIS A 457 20.98 -3.05 27.40
CA HIS A 457 20.25 -2.05 28.15
C HIS A 457 19.77 -2.55 29.52
N GLY A 458 20.15 -3.76 29.93
CA GLY A 458 19.91 -4.28 31.27
C GLY A 458 18.47 -4.74 31.55
N HIS A 459 17.60 -4.84 30.53
CA HIS A 459 16.23 -5.32 30.71
C HIS A 459 16.15 -6.85 30.86
N ILE A 460 17.11 -7.56 30.29
CA ILE A 460 17.26 -9.01 30.39
C ILE A 460 18.72 -9.38 30.58
N ARG A 461 18.97 -10.61 31.08
CA ARG A 461 20.27 -11.25 31.04
C ARG A 461 20.15 -12.52 30.20
N SER A 462 20.93 -12.62 29.14
CA SER A 462 20.94 -13.79 28.25
C SER A 462 22.22 -14.61 28.45
N GLU A 463 22.07 -15.89 28.73
CA GLU A 463 23.17 -16.83 28.92
C GLU A 463 23.01 -18.02 27.98
N ALA A 464 24.09 -18.62 27.53
CA ALA A 464 24.08 -19.87 26.79
C ALA A 464 24.54 -21.01 27.67
N ASP A 465 23.86 -22.15 27.60
CA ASP A 465 24.31 -23.38 28.25
C ASP A 465 25.43 -24.04 27.44
N PHE A 466 26.03 -25.11 27.99
CA PHE A 466 27.12 -25.87 27.34
C PHE A 466 26.69 -26.60 26.05
N ARG A 467 25.39 -26.64 25.74
CA ARG A 467 24.80 -27.19 24.50
C ARG A 467 24.42 -26.08 23.50
N GLY A 468 24.71 -24.81 23.83
CA GLY A 468 24.34 -23.67 22.98
C GLY A 468 22.85 -23.30 23.06
N SER A 469 22.09 -23.85 24.02
CA SER A 469 20.73 -23.46 24.28
C SER A 469 20.73 -22.14 25.06
N ARG A 470 19.79 -21.30 24.79
CA ARG A 470 19.68 -19.94 25.38
C ARG A 470 18.76 -19.97 26.59
N ILE A 471 19.17 -19.26 27.63
CA ILE A 471 18.41 -19.00 28.83
C ILE A 471 18.32 -17.50 29.02
N VAL A 472 17.13 -16.99 29.30
CA VAL A 472 16.91 -15.57 29.53
C VAL A 472 16.35 -15.36 30.94
N THR A 473 16.95 -14.41 31.68
CA THR A 473 16.47 -13.97 32.97
C THR A 473 15.93 -12.54 32.83
N ILE A 474 14.73 -12.29 33.35
CA ILE A 474 14.08 -10.96 33.29
C ILE A 474 14.60 -10.10 34.45
N ALA A 475 15.07 -8.93 34.16
CA ALA A 475 15.56 -7.99 35.18
C ALA A 475 14.40 -7.51 36.06
N GLY A 476 14.67 -7.36 37.36
CA GLY A 476 13.72 -6.86 38.36
C GLY A 476 12.91 -7.95 39.07
N VAL A 477 12.46 -8.97 38.35
CA VAL A 477 11.65 -10.08 38.93
C VAL A 477 12.38 -11.41 39.02
N ASN A 478 13.59 -11.50 38.47
CA ASN A 478 14.45 -12.71 38.46
C ASN A 478 13.78 -13.97 37.86
N TRP A 479 12.74 -13.83 37.07
CA TRP A 479 12.13 -14.97 36.34
C TRP A 479 13.10 -15.46 35.27
N ARG A 480 13.17 -16.77 35.10
CA ARG A 480 14.15 -17.40 34.22
C ARG A 480 13.47 -18.44 33.31
N THR A 481 13.77 -18.36 32.00
CA THR A 481 13.28 -19.37 31.04
C THR A 481 14.06 -20.67 31.21
N LEU A 482 13.46 -21.77 30.79
CA LEU A 482 14.19 -23.01 30.55
C LEU A 482 15.12 -22.87 29.31
N PRO A 483 16.16 -23.74 29.18
CA PRO A 483 17.01 -23.74 28.00
C PRO A 483 16.20 -23.94 26.72
N GLY A 484 16.30 -23.01 25.76
CA GLY A 484 15.63 -23.06 24.48
C GLY A 484 16.61 -22.99 23.31
N ALA A 485 16.35 -23.73 22.23
CA ALA A 485 17.16 -23.69 21.02
C ALA A 485 16.93 -22.35 20.26
N PRO A 486 17.97 -21.62 19.84
CA PRO A 486 17.82 -20.39 19.10
C PRO A 486 17.14 -20.56 17.73
N LYS A 487 17.30 -21.75 17.12
CA LYS A 487 16.65 -22.11 15.85
C LYS A 487 15.55 -23.15 16.10
N ALA A 488 14.44 -23.01 15.39
CA ALA A 488 13.40 -24.04 15.36
C ALA A 488 14.04 -25.35 14.82
N GLY A 489 13.92 -26.43 15.59
CA GLY A 489 14.31 -27.76 15.10
C GLY A 489 13.44 -28.15 13.90
N PRO A 490 13.89 -29.09 13.04
CA PRO A 490 13.07 -29.55 11.92
C PRO A 490 11.74 -30.08 12.47
N ILE A 491 10.63 -29.59 11.94
CA ILE A 491 9.30 -30.07 12.28
C ILE A 491 9.27 -31.55 11.93
N LYS A 492 9.27 -32.45 12.94
CA LYS A 492 8.97 -33.84 12.72
C LYS A 492 7.54 -33.89 12.18
N LYS A 493 7.40 -34.19 10.89
CA LYS A 493 6.11 -34.55 10.30
C LYS A 493 5.57 -35.72 11.11
N VAL A 494 4.51 -35.48 11.85
CA VAL A 494 3.77 -36.53 12.50
C VAL A 494 3.10 -37.34 11.38
N ASP A 495 3.55 -38.57 11.22
CA ASP A 495 2.97 -39.49 10.24
C ASP A 495 1.51 -39.78 10.67
N PRO A 496 0.49 -39.40 9.87
CA PRO A 496 -0.90 -39.55 10.26
C PRO A 496 -1.36 -41.03 10.29
N LEU A 497 -0.46 -41.98 10.01
CA LEU A 497 -0.75 -43.42 9.95
C LEU A 497 -0.26 -44.22 11.15
N ARG A 498 0.38 -43.64 12.15
CA ARG A 498 0.65 -44.36 13.38
C ARG A 498 -0.61 -44.44 14.25
N ARG A 499 -1.36 -45.52 14.05
CA ARG A 499 -2.44 -45.97 14.97
C ARG A 499 -1.87 -46.03 16.39
N ALA A 500 -2.57 -45.40 17.32
CA ALA A 500 -2.31 -45.55 18.75
C ALA A 500 -2.38 -47.04 19.12
N PRO A 501 -1.51 -47.55 20.02
CA PRO A 501 -1.60 -48.91 20.47
C PRO A 501 -2.96 -49.11 21.16
N MET A 502 -3.71 -50.07 20.68
CA MET A 502 -4.95 -50.51 21.33
C MET A 502 -4.64 -50.97 22.76
N LEU A 503 -5.28 -50.33 23.72
CA LEU A 503 -5.35 -50.79 25.08
C LEU A 503 -6.06 -52.17 25.09
N PRO A 504 -5.56 -53.19 25.84
CA PRO A 504 -6.22 -54.49 25.93
C PRO A 504 -7.57 -54.34 26.64
N LEU A 505 -8.61 -54.93 26.07
CA LEU A 505 -9.93 -55.03 26.68
C LEU A 505 -9.85 -55.80 28.00
N PRO A 506 -10.56 -55.38 29.05
CA PRO A 506 -10.62 -56.13 30.29
C PRO A 506 -11.34 -57.46 30.05
N ALA A 507 -10.75 -58.54 30.61
CA ALA A 507 -11.26 -59.91 30.51
C ALA A 507 -12.67 -60.01 31.17
N ALA A 508 -13.59 -60.66 30.44
CA ALA A 508 -14.92 -60.99 30.92
C ALA A 508 -14.82 -61.89 32.17
N ARG A 509 -15.55 -61.54 33.23
CA ARG A 509 -15.75 -62.44 34.38
C ARG A 509 -16.70 -63.57 33.99
N PRO A 510 -16.43 -64.81 34.41
CA PRO A 510 -17.38 -65.88 34.18
C PRO A 510 -18.61 -65.73 35.09
N ALA A 511 -19.75 -66.11 34.54
CA ALA A 511 -21.02 -66.11 35.23
C ALA A 511 -21.01 -67.24 36.26
N GLU A 512 -21.45 -66.95 37.49
CA GLU A 512 -22.21 -67.84 38.37
C GLU A 512 -23.55 -67.12 38.69
#